data_02cc29c4d27c4cbd6d66786e65748538
#
_entry.id   02cc29c4d27c4cbd6d66786e65748538
#
_cell.length_a   1.000
_cell.length_b   1.000
_cell.length_c   1.000
_cell.angle_alpha   90.00
_cell.angle_beta   90.00
_cell.angle_gamma   90.00
#
_symmetry.space_group_name_H-M   'P 1'
#
loop_
_entity.id
_entity.type
_entity.pdbx_description
1 polymer ?
#
loop_
_entity_poly.entity_id
_entity_poly.type
_entity_poly.pdbx_seq_one_letter_code
_entity_poly.pdbx_strand_id
1 'polypeptide(L)'
;APQEGTGRKETAAAPTRIEIFAREYVREGREDRPRLVYFQGGPGFPAPRMAPIGSWLSTALDHYRVVLLDERGTGSSHPLDAQAVTDVGGPGAQAAYLSCFRQDSIVADAEDLRRALQDEPWSALGQSFGGFAVTAYLSQAPAGLSEAFITAGLPSVVDHADAVYRLTYVETDKRNREFFARYPGDEATAWSIARHLADVEETLPTGERLTPGRFRQIGGVLGRSYGLERLHFLLEDAFRTKRGSRRLRPQFLARIGAEVSLRASPLYGVMHEAIYAQASTGATAWSAHRVRGEFLQFRLPDLAEGGAGEAALEAEGHGFRFTGEHMYPWQMREDPALAPMADAADLLAADAALPELYSAEALAANTVPSAAWIYTPDMFVPHSMSERTAELAGIERIVSTEFHHDALHSGGPKMIEKLIAAVR
;
A
#
# COMPACT_ATOMS: atom_id res chain seq x y z
N ALA A 1 13.45 -36.22 -40.24
CA ALA A 1 13.53 -35.51 -38.97
C ALA A 1 12.98 -34.07 -39.19
N PRO A 2 11.94 -33.61 -38.51
CA PRO A 2 11.53 -32.22 -38.57
C PRO A 2 12.47 -31.43 -37.65
N GLN A 3 12.99 -30.32 -38.17
CA GLN A 3 13.72 -29.31 -37.42
C GLN A 3 12.73 -28.57 -36.53
N GLU A 4 12.93 -28.66 -35.22
CA GLU A 4 12.28 -27.78 -34.24
C GLU A 4 12.85 -26.37 -34.42
N GLY A 5 12.01 -25.48 -34.96
CA GLY A 5 12.28 -24.07 -34.98
C GLY A 5 12.19 -23.55 -33.57
N THR A 6 13.31 -23.21 -32.95
CA THR A 6 13.39 -22.39 -31.74
C THR A 6 12.97 -20.97 -32.11
N GLY A 7 11.64 -20.73 -32.08
CA GLY A 7 11.11 -19.36 -32.14
C GLY A 7 11.61 -18.62 -30.91
N ARG A 8 12.62 -17.78 -31.07
CA ARG A 8 12.88 -16.67 -30.13
C ARG A 8 11.58 -15.85 -30.09
N LYS A 9 10.89 -15.88 -28.95
CA LYS A 9 9.87 -14.85 -28.70
C LYS A 9 10.63 -13.51 -28.75
N GLU A 10 10.30 -12.69 -29.75
CA GLU A 10 10.72 -11.29 -29.73
C GLU A 10 10.17 -10.67 -28.44
N THR A 11 11.05 -10.21 -27.57
CA THR A 11 10.67 -9.43 -26.39
C THR A 11 10.11 -8.11 -26.90
N ALA A 12 8.86 -7.82 -26.58
CA ALA A 12 8.27 -6.52 -26.92
C ALA A 12 9.06 -5.43 -26.18
N ALA A 13 9.45 -4.38 -26.88
CA ALA A 13 10.04 -3.22 -26.22
C ALA A 13 9.01 -2.59 -25.29
N ALA A 14 9.47 -1.98 -24.19
CA ALA A 14 8.59 -1.21 -23.31
C ALA A 14 7.79 -0.19 -24.12
N PRO A 15 6.49 -0.02 -23.86
CA PRO A 15 5.68 0.93 -24.59
C PRO A 15 6.22 2.36 -24.39
N THR A 16 6.32 3.11 -25.47
CA THR A 16 6.77 4.52 -25.44
C THR A 16 5.64 5.49 -25.07
N ARG A 17 4.40 5.00 -25.06
CA ARG A 17 3.19 5.73 -24.67
C ARG A 17 2.25 4.79 -23.94
N ILE A 18 1.54 5.31 -22.95
CA ILE A 18 0.48 4.65 -22.22
C ILE A 18 -0.79 5.50 -22.25
N GLU A 19 -1.93 4.87 -22.09
CA GLU A 19 -3.20 5.56 -21.96
C GLU A 19 -3.51 5.77 -20.49
N ILE A 20 -3.95 6.98 -20.13
CA ILE A 20 -4.39 7.35 -18.79
C ILE A 20 -5.90 7.56 -18.80
N PHE A 21 -6.58 6.87 -17.91
CA PHE A 21 -8.02 6.94 -17.74
C PHE A 21 -8.36 7.73 -16.47
N ALA A 22 -9.34 8.63 -16.60
CA ALA A 22 -9.94 9.30 -15.45
C ALA A 22 -11.46 9.36 -15.62
N ARG A 23 -12.18 9.37 -14.52
CA ARG A 23 -13.63 9.54 -14.48
C ARG A 23 -13.98 10.80 -13.72
N GLU A 24 -14.65 11.72 -14.38
CA GLU A 24 -15.18 12.92 -13.74
C GLU A 24 -16.60 12.67 -13.22
N TYR A 25 -16.83 13.02 -11.95
CA TYR A 25 -18.13 13.08 -11.34
C TYR A 25 -18.53 14.55 -11.17
N VAL A 26 -19.72 14.88 -11.62
CA VAL A 26 -20.28 16.23 -11.53
C VAL A 26 -21.69 16.12 -10.92
N ARG A 27 -21.97 16.94 -9.92
CA ARG A 27 -23.34 17.06 -9.40
C ARG A 27 -24.15 17.99 -10.32
N GLU A 28 -25.36 17.60 -10.68
CA GLU A 28 -26.27 18.42 -11.48
C GLU A 28 -26.40 19.82 -10.89
N GLY A 29 -26.24 20.85 -11.73
CA GLY A 29 -26.25 22.25 -11.33
C GLY A 29 -24.96 22.72 -10.64
N ARG A 30 -23.85 21.95 -10.73
CA ARG A 30 -22.54 22.27 -10.17
C ARG A 30 -21.41 22.15 -11.21
N GLU A 31 -21.73 22.31 -12.47
CA GLU A 31 -20.80 22.16 -13.61
C GLU A 31 -19.72 23.27 -13.64
N ASP A 32 -19.97 24.38 -12.94
CA ASP A 32 -19.07 25.52 -12.77
C ASP A 32 -18.03 25.37 -11.66
N ARG A 33 -18.12 24.30 -10.85
CA ARG A 33 -17.19 24.09 -9.75
C ARG A 33 -15.78 23.77 -10.23
N PRO A 34 -14.73 24.14 -9.47
CA PRO A 34 -13.35 23.76 -9.76
C PRO A 34 -13.20 22.24 -9.70
N ARG A 35 -12.16 21.70 -10.34
CA ARG A 35 -11.84 20.28 -10.28
C ARG A 35 -11.05 19.93 -9.03
N LEU A 36 -11.32 18.73 -8.52
CA LEU A 36 -10.52 18.05 -7.51
C LEU A 36 -10.10 16.71 -8.08
N VAL A 37 -8.79 16.51 -8.28
CA VAL A 37 -8.25 15.21 -8.65
C VAL A 37 -8.03 14.35 -7.41
N TYR A 38 -8.44 13.09 -7.48
CA TYR A 38 -8.24 12.13 -6.40
C TYR A 38 -7.17 11.10 -6.78
N PHE A 39 -6.19 10.94 -5.89
CA PHE A 39 -5.13 9.94 -5.95
C PHE A 39 -5.43 8.82 -4.95
N GLN A 40 -5.42 7.58 -5.45
CA GLN A 40 -5.75 6.39 -4.69
C GLN A 40 -4.55 5.93 -3.84
N GLY A 41 -4.85 5.30 -2.70
CA GLY A 41 -3.85 4.60 -1.89
C GLY A 41 -3.38 3.30 -2.53
N GLY A 42 -2.29 2.77 -2.01
CA GLY A 42 -1.67 1.54 -2.48
C GLY A 42 -0.17 1.54 -2.20
N PRO A 43 0.66 1.51 -3.25
CA PRO A 43 0.49 1.76 -4.70
C PRO A 43 -0.29 0.67 -5.46
N GLY A 44 -0.63 0.95 -6.71
CA GLY A 44 -1.09 -0.10 -7.63
C GLY A 44 -2.58 -0.48 -7.54
N PHE A 45 -3.41 0.33 -6.90
CA PHE A 45 -4.86 0.17 -6.90
C PHE A 45 -5.53 1.23 -7.80
N PRO A 46 -6.57 0.86 -8.56
CA PRO A 46 -7.34 1.83 -9.33
C PRO A 46 -8.16 2.73 -8.42
N ALA A 47 -8.52 3.90 -8.90
CA ALA A 47 -9.48 4.76 -8.23
C ALA A 47 -10.81 4.02 -7.99
N PRO A 48 -11.51 4.28 -6.87
CA PRO A 48 -12.69 3.51 -6.50
C PRO A 48 -13.83 3.70 -7.51
N ARG A 49 -14.55 2.62 -7.79
CA ARG A 49 -15.81 2.62 -8.56
C ARG A 49 -16.95 2.64 -7.56
N MET A 50 -17.28 3.81 -7.04
CA MET A 50 -18.21 3.93 -5.93
C MET A 50 -19.43 4.80 -6.30
N ALA A 51 -20.55 4.49 -5.68
CA ALA A 51 -21.68 5.40 -5.66
C ALA A 51 -21.36 6.56 -4.70
N PRO A 52 -21.70 7.81 -5.07
CA PRO A 52 -21.35 8.96 -4.25
C PRO A 52 -22.11 9.03 -2.92
N ILE A 53 -23.29 8.41 -2.80
CA ILE A 53 -24.20 8.55 -1.67
C ILE A 53 -23.55 8.07 -0.37
N GLY A 54 -23.53 8.96 0.65
CA GLY A 54 -23.04 8.64 1.99
C GLY A 54 -21.54 8.53 2.15
N SER A 55 -20.77 8.85 1.12
CA SER A 55 -19.31 8.80 1.11
C SER A 55 -18.67 10.19 1.15
N TRP A 56 -17.35 10.24 1.31
CA TRP A 56 -16.57 11.49 1.16
C TRP A 56 -16.82 12.15 -0.22
N LEU A 57 -17.01 11.34 -1.27
CA LEU A 57 -17.28 11.82 -2.62
C LEU A 57 -18.57 12.64 -2.69
N SER A 58 -19.63 12.24 -1.96
CA SER A 58 -20.88 13.00 -1.92
C SER A 58 -20.67 14.43 -1.44
N THR A 59 -19.88 14.60 -0.40
CA THR A 59 -19.55 15.93 0.15
C THR A 59 -18.60 16.72 -0.77
N ALA A 60 -17.59 16.04 -1.32
CA ALA A 60 -16.68 16.68 -2.26
C ALA A 60 -17.41 17.25 -3.48
N LEU A 61 -18.47 16.59 -3.96
CA LEU A 61 -19.31 17.03 -5.08
C LEU A 61 -20.16 18.28 -4.79
N ASP A 62 -20.27 18.72 -3.53
CA ASP A 62 -20.89 20.01 -3.20
C ASP A 62 -19.93 21.19 -3.51
N HIS A 63 -18.63 20.92 -3.53
CA HIS A 63 -17.59 21.91 -3.67
C HIS A 63 -16.81 21.81 -4.99
N TYR A 64 -16.72 20.61 -5.58
CA TYR A 64 -15.85 20.30 -6.72
C TYR A 64 -16.55 19.43 -7.76
N ARG A 65 -16.02 19.45 -8.98
CA ARG A 65 -16.10 18.34 -9.93
C ARG A 65 -14.98 17.39 -9.58
N VAL A 66 -15.28 16.12 -9.27
CA VAL A 66 -14.29 15.19 -8.76
C VAL A 66 -13.78 14.28 -9.87
N VAL A 67 -12.47 14.35 -10.13
CA VAL A 67 -11.76 13.53 -11.12
C VAL A 67 -11.12 12.35 -10.38
N LEU A 68 -11.66 11.16 -10.57
CA LEU A 68 -11.08 9.90 -10.07
C LEU A 68 -10.09 9.39 -11.11
N LEU A 69 -8.81 9.57 -10.86
CA LEU A 69 -7.72 9.14 -11.72
C LEU A 69 -7.36 7.68 -11.45
N ASP A 70 -7.43 6.82 -12.45
CA ASP A 70 -6.71 5.56 -12.40
C ASP A 70 -5.23 5.87 -12.62
N GLU A 71 -4.42 5.68 -11.59
CA GLU A 71 -2.97 5.89 -11.70
C GLU A 71 -2.39 4.91 -12.71
N ARG A 72 -1.30 5.31 -13.38
CA ARG A 72 -0.63 4.45 -14.37
C ARG A 72 -0.41 3.03 -13.83
N GLY A 73 -0.62 2.04 -14.66
CA GLY A 73 -0.50 0.63 -14.30
C GLY A 73 -1.72 0.04 -13.57
N THR A 74 -2.79 0.83 -13.37
CA THR A 74 -3.98 0.40 -12.65
C THR A 74 -5.26 0.57 -13.44
N GLY A 75 -6.30 -0.16 -13.08
CA GLY A 75 -7.65 0.02 -13.60
C GLY A 75 -7.73 0.01 -15.12
N SER A 76 -8.10 1.16 -15.70
CA SER A 76 -8.14 1.37 -17.15
C SER A 76 -6.95 2.18 -17.68
N SER A 77 -5.98 2.53 -16.80
CA SER A 77 -4.75 3.25 -17.13
C SER A 77 -3.60 2.28 -17.38
N HIS A 78 -3.59 1.63 -18.54
CA HIS A 78 -2.54 0.70 -18.93
C HIS A 78 -2.24 -0.34 -17.82
N PRO A 79 -3.21 -1.18 -17.42
CA PRO A 79 -3.08 -2.06 -16.26
C PRO A 79 -1.93 -3.02 -16.42
N LEU A 80 -1.10 -3.16 -15.37
CA LEU A 80 0.04 -4.05 -15.35
C LEU A 80 -0.28 -5.35 -14.62
N ASP A 81 0.07 -6.44 -15.27
CA ASP A 81 0.19 -7.76 -14.68
C ASP A 81 1.59 -8.34 -14.95
N ALA A 82 1.84 -9.54 -14.44
CA ALA A 82 3.12 -10.20 -14.62
C ALA A 82 3.48 -10.39 -16.10
N GLN A 83 2.51 -10.67 -16.97
CA GLN A 83 2.75 -10.87 -18.40
C GLN A 83 3.19 -9.56 -19.06
N ALA A 84 2.47 -8.46 -18.81
CA ALA A 84 2.82 -7.15 -19.38
C ALA A 84 4.23 -6.70 -18.98
N VAL A 85 4.64 -6.96 -17.73
CA VAL A 85 5.99 -6.63 -17.26
C VAL A 85 7.04 -7.57 -17.86
N THR A 86 6.79 -8.89 -17.93
CA THR A 86 7.77 -9.83 -18.47
C THR A 86 7.97 -9.73 -19.98
N ASP A 87 6.97 -9.26 -20.71
CA ASP A 87 7.06 -9.01 -22.15
C ASP A 87 8.05 -7.88 -22.49
N VAL A 88 8.34 -6.98 -21.55
CA VAL A 88 9.33 -5.89 -21.73
C VAL A 88 10.76 -6.43 -21.92
N GLY A 89 11.08 -7.57 -21.36
CA GLY A 89 12.41 -8.20 -21.48
C GLY A 89 12.93 -8.83 -20.21
N GLY A 90 14.25 -8.88 -20.05
CA GLY A 90 14.88 -9.44 -18.85
C GLY A 90 14.72 -8.54 -17.61
N PRO A 91 15.11 -9.05 -16.41
CA PRO A 91 14.89 -8.38 -15.13
C PRO A 91 15.33 -6.91 -15.07
N GLY A 92 16.46 -6.57 -15.72
CA GLY A 92 16.93 -5.18 -15.78
C GLY A 92 16.00 -4.25 -16.56
N ALA A 93 15.46 -4.71 -17.70
CA ALA A 93 14.49 -3.95 -18.48
C ALA A 93 13.14 -3.83 -17.73
N GLN A 94 12.73 -4.88 -17.05
CA GLN A 94 11.53 -4.90 -16.21
C GLN A 94 11.66 -3.91 -15.03
N ALA A 95 12.81 -3.89 -14.33
CA ALA A 95 13.07 -2.96 -13.23
C ALA A 95 13.05 -1.50 -13.73
N ALA A 96 13.71 -1.21 -14.84
CA ALA A 96 13.67 0.13 -15.45
C ALA A 96 12.27 0.52 -15.89
N TYR A 97 11.46 -0.41 -16.39
CA TYR A 97 10.07 -0.15 -16.73
C TYR A 97 9.22 0.12 -15.49
N LEU A 98 9.33 -0.71 -14.45
CA LEU A 98 8.61 -0.55 -13.20
C LEU A 98 8.96 0.77 -12.49
N SER A 99 10.21 1.25 -12.56
CA SER A 99 10.59 2.53 -11.97
C SER A 99 9.80 3.72 -12.52
N CYS A 100 9.18 3.58 -13.70
CA CYS A 100 8.29 4.58 -14.29
C CYS A 100 6.88 4.63 -13.69
N PHE A 101 6.57 3.83 -12.65
CA PHE A 101 5.23 3.76 -12.03
C PHE A 101 5.20 4.32 -10.61
N ARG A 102 6.11 5.22 -10.28
CA ARG A 102 6.24 5.90 -8.98
C ARG A 102 5.45 7.22 -8.97
N GLN A 103 5.43 7.89 -7.82
CA GLN A 103 4.68 9.13 -7.57
C GLN A 103 5.04 10.25 -8.55
N ASP A 104 6.32 10.41 -8.87
CA ASP A 104 6.82 11.42 -9.81
C ASP A 104 6.16 11.31 -11.17
N SER A 105 6.07 10.09 -11.67
CA SER A 105 5.43 9.81 -12.96
C SER A 105 3.90 9.97 -12.90
N ILE A 106 3.27 9.63 -11.76
CA ILE A 106 1.83 9.85 -11.53
C ILE A 106 1.52 11.35 -11.53
N VAL A 107 2.39 12.17 -10.93
CA VAL A 107 2.26 13.64 -10.95
C VAL A 107 2.36 14.18 -12.39
N ALA A 108 3.28 13.64 -13.19
CA ALA A 108 3.40 14.04 -14.60
C ALA A 108 2.13 13.72 -15.40
N ASP A 109 1.54 12.53 -15.20
CA ASP A 109 0.25 12.15 -15.80
C ASP A 109 -0.89 13.09 -15.39
N ALA A 110 -0.94 13.45 -14.11
CA ALA A 110 -1.96 14.36 -13.60
C ALA A 110 -1.83 15.76 -14.23
N GLU A 111 -0.61 16.26 -14.41
CA GLU A 111 -0.35 17.51 -15.10
C GLU A 111 -0.70 17.45 -16.59
N ASP A 112 -0.41 16.36 -17.26
CA ASP A 112 -0.80 16.17 -18.66
C ASP A 112 -2.33 16.09 -18.80
N LEU A 113 -3.01 15.40 -17.87
CA LEU A 113 -4.48 15.37 -17.83
C LEU A 113 -5.07 16.77 -17.57
N ARG A 114 -4.53 17.53 -16.60
CA ARG A 114 -4.97 18.88 -16.29
C ARG A 114 -4.87 19.80 -17.53
N ARG A 115 -3.73 19.76 -18.21
CA ARG A 115 -3.51 20.53 -19.46
C ARG A 115 -4.45 20.10 -20.59
N ALA A 116 -4.69 18.79 -20.75
CA ALA A 116 -5.62 18.27 -21.76
C ALA A 116 -7.08 18.70 -21.49
N LEU A 117 -7.45 18.87 -20.21
CA LEU A 117 -8.74 19.41 -19.80
C LEU A 117 -8.80 20.94 -19.87
N GLN A 118 -7.69 21.61 -20.29
CA GLN A 118 -7.54 23.05 -20.34
C GLN A 118 -7.93 23.71 -19.00
N ASP A 119 -7.51 23.08 -17.91
CA ASP A 119 -7.87 23.50 -16.58
C ASP A 119 -6.83 24.45 -15.96
N GLU A 120 -7.33 25.39 -15.20
CA GLU A 120 -6.54 26.20 -14.28
C GLU A 120 -5.97 25.28 -13.16
N PRO A 121 -5.17 25.81 -12.22
CA PRO A 121 -4.77 25.03 -11.06
C PRO A 121 -5.97 24.38 -10.37
N TRP A 122 -5.91 23.08 -10.18
CA TRP A 122 -6.99 22.31 -9.57
C TRP A 122 -6.67 21.91 -8.13
N SER A 123 -7.67 21.46 -7.37
CA SER A 123 -7.46 20.88 -6.05
C SER A 123 -7.05 19.42 -6.17
N ALA A 124 -6.26 18.92 -5.21
CA ALA A 124 -5.86 17.51 -5.12
C ALA A 124 -6.26 16.90 -3.78
N LEU A 125 -6.72 15.65 -3.80
CA LEU A 125 -6.98 14.83 -2.60
C LEU A 125 -6.25 13.50 -2.73
N GLY A 126 -5.41 13.16 -1.75
CA GLY A 126 -4.70 11.89 -1.71
C GLY A 126 -4.96 11.11 -0.42
N GLN A 127 -5.17 9.80 -0.55
CA GLN A 127 -5.29 8.91 0.59
C GLN A 127 -4.12 7.92 0.59
N SER A 128 -3.42 7.74 1.75
CA SER A 128 -2.28 6.82 1.86
C SER A 128 -1.21 7.13 0.80
N PHE A 129 -0.81 6.17 -0.04
CA PHE A 129 0.09 6.41 -1.16
C PHE A 129 -0.35 7.57 -2.09
N GLY A 130 -1.66 7.77 -2.26
CA GLY A 130 -2.17 8.95 -2.98
C GLY A 130 -1.77 10.26 -2.31
N GLY A 131 -1.62 10.27 -0.98
CA GLY A 131 -1.06 11.42 -0.24
C GLY A 131 0.44 11.59 -0.50
N PHE A 132 1.18 10.50 -0.72
CA PHE A 132 2.58 10.56 -1.19
C PHE A 132 2.64 11.24 -2.57
N ALA A 133 1.72 10.89 -3.47
CA ALA A 133 1.62 11.53 -4.78
C ALA A 133 1.26 13.03 -4.66
N VAL A 134 0.34 13.42 -3.78
CA VAL A 134 0.02 14.83 -3.51
C VAL A 134 1.24 15.57 -2.93
N THR A 135 2.01 14.95 -2.04
CA THR A 135 3.25 15.54 -1.49
C THR A 135 4.30 15.73 -2.59
N ALA A 136 4.44 14.74 -3.48
CA ALA A 136 5.30 14.88 -4.66
C ALA A 136 4.80 16.00 -5.61
N TYR A 137 3.50 16.15 -5.77
CA TYR A 137 2.90 17.21 -6.56
C TYR A 137 3.22 18.60 -5.99
N LEU A 138 3.07 18.78 -4.67
CA LEU A 138 3.47 20.01 -3.97
C LEU A 138 4.96 20.33 -4.14
N SER A 139 5.79 19.29 -4.25
CA SER A 139 7.24 19.44 -4.44
C SER A 139 7.63 19.75 -5.89
N GLN A 140 6.99 19.10 -6.87
CA GLN A 140 7.47 19.08 -8.27
C GLN A 140 6.70 20.04 -9.19
N ALA A 141 5.40 20.25 -8.95
CA ALA A 141 4.54 21.04 -9.80
C ALA A 141 3.48 21.85 -9.01
N PRO A 142 3.85 22.59 -7.95
CA PRO A 142 2.89 23.30 -7.09
C PRO A 142 2.02 24.30 -7.84
N ALA A 143 2.51 24.85 -8.96
CA ALA A 143 1.74 25.77 -9.78
C ALA A 143 0.48 25.16 -10.42
N GLY A 144 0.39 23.83 -10.49
CA GLY A 144 -0.80 23.12 -10.94
C GLY A 144 -1.86 22.93 -9.86
N LEU A 145 -1.57 23.34 -8.61
CA LEU A 145 -2.44 23.13 -7.46
C LEU A 145 -3.03 24.43 -6.91
N SER A 146 -4.33 24.43 -6.64
CA SER A 146 -5.03 25.49 -5.92
C SER A 146 -5.22 25.18 -4.44
N GLU A 147 -5.45 23.92 -4.09
CA GLU A 147 -5.59 23.38 -2.73
C GLU A 147 -5.07 21.93 -2.69
N ALA A 148 -4.53 21.49 -1.57
CA ALA A 148 -4.06 20.11 -1.40
C ALA A 148 -4.60 19.50 -0.11
N PHE A 149 -5.21 18.32 -0.23
CA PHE A 149 -5.79 17.56 0.86
C PHE A 149 -5.15 16.18 0.95
N ILE A 150 -4.77 15.78 2.16
CA ILE A 150 -4.09 14.52 2.40
C ILE A 150 -4.76 13.80 3.56
N THR A 151 -4.96 12.48 3.44
CA THR A 151 -5.42 11.65 4.54
C THR A 151 -4.53 10.44 4.71
N ALA A 152 -3.99 10.20 5.90
CA ALA A 152 -3.10 9.07 6.22
C ALA A 152 -1.93 8.90 5.22
N GLY A 153 -1.41 9.98 4.64
CA GLY A 153 -0.51 9.88 3.50
C GLY A 153 0.56 10.97 3.42
N LEU A 154 1.02 11.50 4.55
CA LEU A 154 2.20 12.36 4.58
C LEU A 154 3.47 11.52 4.81
N PRO A 155 4.30 11.29 3.78
CA PRO A 155 5.52 10.49 3.92
C PRO A 155 6.60 11.26 4.67
N SER A 156 7.62 10.56 5.16
CA SER A 156 8.91 11.23 5.38
C SER A 156 9.53 11.59 4.03
N VAL A 157 10.04 12.79 3.92
CA VAL A 157 10.65 13.31 2.68
C VAL A 157 12.18 13.31 2.72
N VAL A 158 12.78 13.00 3.87
CA VAL A 158 14.23 13.05 4.09
C VAL A 158 14.81 11.77 4.70
N ASP A 159 13.98 10.92 5.31
CA ASP A 159 14.47 9.73 6.00
C ASP A 159 14.61 8.54 5.02
N HIS A 160 15.62 7.71 5.25
CA HIS A 160 15.73 6.42 4.59
C HIS A 160 14.59 5.49 5.01
N ALA A 161 14.16 4.58 4.14
CA ALA A 161 13.08 3.62 4.38
C ALA A 161 13.24 2.81 5.69
N ASP A 162 14.46 2.52 6.13
CA ASP A 162 14.73 1.83 7.40
C ASP A 162 14.13 2.58 8.60
N ALA A 163 14.17 3.91 8.60
CA ALA A 163 13.61 4.70 9.68
C ALA A 163 12.07 4.62 9.69
N VAL A 164 11.45 4.58 8.50
CA VAL A 164 10.00 4.37 8.37
C VAL A 164 9.62 3.01 8.94
N TYR A 165 10.29 1.95 8.50
CA TYR A 165 9.97 0.58 8.93
C TYR A 165 10.23 0.34 10.42
N ARG A 166 11.24 0.96 11.03
CA ARG A 166 11.40 0.89 12.50
C ARG A 166 10.18 1.40 13.23
N LEU A 167 9.58 2.49 12.77
CA LEU A 167 8.37 3.02 13.39
C LEU A 167 7.14 2.17 13.08
N THR A 168 6.98 1.68 11.84
CA THR A 168 5.84 0.82 11.50
C THR A 168 5.87 -0.51 12.24
N TYR A 169 7.05 -1.10 12.50
CA TYR A 169 7.17 -2.28 13.35
C TYR A 169 6.74 -2.02 14.79
N VAL A 170 7.09 -0.87 15.36
CA VAL A 170 6.65 -0.47 16.70
C VAL A 170 5.13 -0.34 16.77
N GLU A 171 4.53 0.35 15.80
CA GLU A 171 3.06 0.52 15.78
C GLU A 171 2.34 -0.81 15.49
N THR A 172 2.89 -1.64 14.60
CA THR A 172 2.35 -2.99 14.35
C THR A 172 2.39 -3.85 15.61
N ASP A 173 3.45 -3.80 16.41
CA ASP A 173 3.52 -4.53 17.69
C ASP A 173 2.46 -4.03 18.69
N LYS A 174 2.27 -2.71 18.80
CA LYS A 174 1.20 -2.15 19.64
C LYS A 174 -0.19 -2.67 19.24
N ARG A 175 -0.50 -2.68 17.94
CA ARG A 175 -1.78 -3.18 17.43
C ARG A 175 -1.96 -4.68 17.68
N ASN A 176 -0.90 -5.48 17.55
CA ASN A 176 -0.94 -6.91 17.93
C ASN A 176 -1.22 -7.10 19.42
N ARG A 177 -0.55 -6.33 20.28
CA ARG A 177 -0.80 -6.40 21.73
C ARG A 177 -2.23 -6.00 22.08
N GLU A 178 -2.74 -4.95 21.47
CA GLU A 178 -4.12 -4.52 21.65
C GLU A 178 -5.11 -5.61 21.22
N PHE A 179 -4.85 -6.24 20.07
CA PHE A 179 -5.66 -7.35 19.56
C PHE A 179 -5.71 -8.52 20.52
N PHE A 180 -4.56 -9.02 20.95
CA PHE A 180 -4.51 -10.18 21.86
C PHE A 180 -4.94 -9.83 23.29
N ALA A 181 -4.81 -8.59 23.74
CA ALA A 181 -5.39 -8.16 25.01
C ALA A 181 -6.93 -8.19 24.98
N ARG A 182 -7.51 -7.83 23.83
CA ARG A 182 -8.97 -7.84 23.63
C ARG A 182 -9.51 -9.25 23.37
N TYR A 183 -8.75 -10.09 22.69
CA TYR A 183 -9.12 -11.47 22.31
C TYR A 183 -8.03 -12.47 22.71
N PRO A 184 -7.85 -12.78 24.01
CA PRO A 184 -6.70 -13.57 24.48
C PRO A 184 -6.62 -14.98 23.89
N GLY A 185 -7.78 -15.60 23.56
CA GLY A 185 -7.82 -16.94 22.94
C GLY A 185 -7.30 -17.00 21.51
N ASP A 186 -7.24 -15.86 20.82
CA ASP A 186 -6.84 -15.81 19.42
C ASP A 186 -5.34 -16.01 19.22
N GLU A 187 -4.52 -15.73 20.23
CA GLU A 187 -3.09 -15.97 20.15
C GLU A 187 -2.78 -17.48 20.04
N ALA A 188 -3.43 -18.30 20.88
CA ALA A 188 -3.32 -19.74 20.79
C ALA A 188 -3.87 -20.30 19.47
N THR A 189 -4.93 -19.68 18.95
CA THR A 189 -5.49 -20.01 17.63
C THR A 189 -4.51 -19.69 16.51
N ALA A 190 -3.90 -18.50 16.53
CA ALA A 190 -2.91 -18.08 15.55
C ALA A 190 -1.68 -18.99 15.52
N TRP A 191 -1.13 -19.35 16.69
CA TRP A 191 -0.07 -20.36 16.83
C TRP A 191 -0.50 -21.73 16.27
N SER A 192 -1.72 -22.15 16.58
CA SER A 192 -2.25 -23.43 16.08
C SER A 192 -2.37 -23.47 14.55
N ILE A 193 -2.75 -22.35 13.93
CA ILE A 193 -2.79 -22.22 12.48
C ILE A 193 -1.38 -22.23 11.90
N ALA A 194 -0.45 -21.47 12.46
CA ALA A 194 0.93 -21.41 11.99
C ALA A 194 1.62 -22.79 12.04
N ARG A 195 1.46 -23.53 13.14
CA ARG A 195 1.96 -24.92 13.26
C ARG A 195 1.34 -25.84 12.23
N HIS A 196 0.01 -25.77 12.07
CA HIS A 196 -0.67 -26.57 11.04
C HIS A 196 -0.11 -26.31 9.64
N LEU A 197 0.15 -25.04 9.29
CA LEU A 197 0.70 -24.63 8.00
C LEU A 197 2.17 -25.03 7.81
N ALA A 198 2.93 -25.20 8.91
CA ALA A 198 4.29 -25.74 8.84
C ALA A 198 4.29 -27.24 8.48
N ASP A 199 3.35 -27.99 9.08
CA ASP A 199 3.27 -29.46 8.96
C ASP A 199 2.43 -29.92 7.76
N VAL A 200 1.47 -29.09 7.32
CA VAL A 200 0.46 -29.46 6.32
C VAL A 200 0.46 -28.45 5.18
N GLU A 201 0.61 -28.94 3.98
CA GLU A 201 0.47 -28.10 2.79
C GLU A 201 -1.01 -27.77 2.54
N GLU A 202 -1.39 -26.53 2.84
CA GLU A 202 -2.70 -25.98 2.53
C GLU A 202 -2.59 -25.05 1.32
N THR A 203 -3.48 -25.22 0.35
CA THR A 203 -3.50 -24.46 -0.89
C THR A 203 -4.63 -23.45 -0.86
N LEU A 204 -4.31 -22.20 -1.22
CA LEU A 204 -5.30 -21.14 -1.40
C LEU A 204 -6.14 -21.38 -2.67
N PRO A 205 -7.34 -20.82 -2.78
CA PRO A 205 -8.14 -20.92 -4.00
C PRO A 205 -7.45 -20.37 -5.25
N THR A 206 -6.48 -19.50 -5.09
CA THR A 206 -5.62 -18.93 -6.12
C THR A 206 -4.52 -19.87 -6.61
N GLY A 207 -4.35 -21.03 -5.96
CA GLY A 207 -3.50 -22.14 -6.37
C GLY A 207 -2.15 -22.23 -5.67
N GLU A 208 -1.74 -21.23 -4.92
CA GLU A 208 -0.48 -21.21 -4.19
C GLU A 208 -0.60 -21.79 -2.77
N ARG A 209 0.53 -22.22 -2.21
CA ARG A 209 0.62 -22.66 -0.82
C ARG A 209 0.43 -21.49 0.13
N LEU A 210 -0.36 -21.70 1.19
CA LEU A 210 -0.40 -20.82 2.34
C LEU A 210 0.71 -21.22 3.31
N THR A 211 1.77 -20.40 3.39
CA THR A 211 2.85 -20.60 4.37
C THR A 211 2.53 -19.88 5.68
N PRO A 212 3.19 -20.23 6.81
CA PRO A 212 3.09 -19.48 8.06
C PRO A 212 3.45 -17.99 7.88
N GLY A 213 4.43 -17.70 7.04
CA GLY A 213 4.81 -16.32 6.68
C GLY A 213 3.67 -15.55 6.03
N ARG A 214 3.06 -16.12 4.99
CA ARG A 214 1.91 -15.51 4.31
C ARG A 214 0.70 -15.36 5.24
N PHE A 215 0.43 -16.33 6.09
CA PHE A 215 -0.63 -16.21 7.08
C PHE A 215 -0.45 -14.99 7.98
N ARG A 216 0.78 -14.69 8.42
CA ARG A 216 1.04 -13.54 9.29
C ARG A 216 0.77 -12.19 8.59
N GLN A 217 0.79 -12.13 7.26
CA GLN A 217 0.54 -10.90 6.50
C GLN A 217 -0.90 -10.39 6.59
N ILE A 218 -1.85 -11.23 7.02
CA ILE A 218 -3.23 -10.75 7.28
C ILE A 218 -3.28 -9.65 8.34
N GLY A 219 -2.20 -9.45 9.11
CA GLY A 219 -2.10 -8.40 10.10
C GLY A 219 -2.24 -6.99 9.56
N GLY A 220 -2.11 -6.77 8.25
CA GLY A 220 -2.49 -5.50 7.62
C GLY A 220 -3.93 -5.07 7.91
N VAL A 221 -4.82 -6.01 8.23
CA VAL A 221 -6.21 -5.73 8.67
C VAL A 221 -6.23 -4.92 9.97
N LEU A 222 -5.27 -5.10 10.87
CA LEU A 222 -5.20 -4.42 12.18
C LEU A 222 -5.06 -2.90 12.08
N GLY A 223 -4.53 -2.37 10.98
CA GLY A 223 -4.39 -0.93 10.74
C GLY A 223 -5.65 -0.23 10.24
N ARG A 224 -6.72 -0.99 10.00
CA ARG A 224 -7.98 -0.47 9.44
C ARG A 224 -9.07 -0.37 10.50
N SER A 225 -10.10 0.40 10.22
CA SER A 225 -11.31 0.49 11.04
C SER A 225 -11.93 -0.89 11.26
N TYR A 226 -12.30 -1.17 12.50
CA TYR A 226 -12.81 -2.49 12.92
C TYR A 226 -11.85 -3.66 12.63
N GLY A 227 -10.55 -3.37 12.49
CA GLY A 227 -9.55 -4.39 12.13
C GLY A 227 -9.40 -5.48 13.19
N LEU A 228 -9.52 -5.13 14.48
CA LEU A 228 -9.46 -6.11 15.58
C LEU A 228 -10.61 -7.11 15.49
N GLU A 229 -11.84 -6.63 15.31
CA GLU A 229 -13.02 -7.47 15.18
C GLU A 229 -12.97 -8.33 13.92
N ARG A 230 -12.55 -7.74 12.79
CA ARG A 230 -12.42 -8.46 11.50
C ARG A 230 -11.44 -9.63 11.62
N LEU A 231 -10.29 -9.41 12.26
CA LEU A 231 -9.30 -10.46 12.45
C LEU A 231 -9.80 -11.52 13.41
N HIS A 232 -10.44 -11.13 14.53
CA HIS A 232 -11.07 -12.07 15.48
C HIS A 232 -12.06 -13.01 14.77
N PHE A 233 -13.05 -12.45 14.07
CA PHE A 233 -14.05 -13.25 13.36
C PHE A 233 -13.46 -14.09 12.21
N LEU A 234 -12.32 -13.69 11.67
CA LEU A 234 -11.60 -14.51 10.70
C LEU A 234 -10.98 -15.74 11.37
N LEU A 235 -10.39 -15.59 12.56
CA LEU A 235 -9.72 -16.68 13.29
C LEU A 235 -10.71 -17.64 13.94
N GLU A 236 -11.88 -17.15 14.39
CA GLU A 236 -12.89 -17.92 15.12
C GLU A 236 -13.28 -19.23 14.40
N ASP A 237 -13.32 -19.21 13.09
CA ASP A 237 -13.81 -20.28 12.25
C ASP A 237 -12.73 -20.97 11.41
N ALA A 238 -11.46 -20.91 11.85
CA ALA A 238 -10.33 -21.39 11.05
C ALA A 238 -10.38 -22.90 10.78
N PHE A 239 -10.72 -23.73 11.78
CA PHE A 239 -10.62 -25.18 11.70
C PHE A 239 -11.95 -25.92 11.60
N ARG A 240 -11.90 -27.10 10.98
CA ARG A 240 -12.93 -28.14 11.04
C ARG A 240 -12.32 -29.50 11.31
N THR A 241 -13.06 -30.38 11.95
CA THR A 241 -12.71 -31.80 12.08
C THR A 241 -13.54 -32.61 11.09
N LYS A 242 -12.90 -33.39 10.24
CA LYS A 242 -13.52 -34.33 9.31
C LYS A 242 -12.86 -35.70 9.42
N ARG A 243 -13.62 -36.73 9.79
CA ARG A 243 -13.13 -38.12 9.94
C ARG A 243 -11.88 -38.21 10.84
N GLY A 244 -11.89 -37.48 11.96
CA GLY A 244 -10.78 -37.44 12.91
C GLY A 244 -9.56 -36.60 12.50
N SER A 245 -9.53 -36.04 11.28
CA SER A 245 -8.46 -35.14 10.83
C SER A 245 -8.89 -33.70 11.00
N ARG A 246 -8.05 -32.90 11.63
CA ARG A 246 -8.21 -31.43 11.72
C ARG A 246 -7.67 -30.78 10.46
N ARG A 247 -8.47 -29.91 9.81
CA ARG A 247 -8.11 -29.19 8.58
C ARG A 247 -8.59 -27.75 8.66
N LEU A 248 -7.93 -26.86 7.93
CA LEU A 248 -8.44 -25.53 7.72
C LEU A 248 -9.73 -25.57 6.89
N ARG A 249 -10.67 -24.68 7.19
CA ARG A 249 -11.92 -24.59 6.43
C ARG A 249 -11.68 -23.95 5.06
N PRO A 250 -12.31 -24.44 4.00
CA PRO A 250 -12.20 -23.80 2.68
C PRO A 250 -12.59 -22.30 2.69
N GLN A 251 -13.61 -21.94 3.48
CA GLN A 251 -14.03 -20.55 3.64
C GLN A 251 -12.95 -19.69 4.32
N PHE A 252 -12.24 -20.24 5.31
CA PHE A 252 -11.10 -19.58 5.92
C PHE A 252 -9.98 -19.37 4.90
N LEU A 253 -9.59 -20.41 4.16
CA LEU A 253 -8.57 -20.31 3.11
C LEU A 253 -8.95 -19.29 2.03
N ALA A 254 -10.23 -19.23 1.65
CA ALA A 254 -10.70 -18.25 0.68
C ALA A 254 -10.60 -16.81 1.20
N ARG A 255 -10.94 -16.57 2.47
CA ARG A 255 -10.79 -15.24 3.10
C ARG A 255 -9.33 -14.84 3.26
N ILE A 256 -8.49 -15.76 3.72
CA ILE A 256 -7.04 -15.52 3.80
C ILE A 256 -6.47 -15.21 2.41
N GLY A 257 -6.82 -16.01 1.41
CA GLY A 257 -6.37 -15.79 0.03
C GLY A 257 -6.75 -14.40 -0.51
N ALA A 258 -7.95 -13.92 -0.18
CA ALA A 258 -8.38 -12.57 -0.56
C ALA A 258 -7.56 -11.45 0.11
N GLU A 259 -7.03 -11.67 1.30
CA GLU A 259 -6.22 -10.67 2.01
C GLU A 259 -4.73 -10.72 1.62
N VAL A 260 -4.18 -11.90 1.26
CA VAL A 260 -2.74 -12.07 1.05
C VAL A 260 -2.33 -12.21 -0.41
N SER A 261 -3.26 -12.50 -1.33
CA SER A 261 -2.95 -12.59 -2.75
C SER A 261 -2.88 -11.21 -3.39
N LEU A 262 -1.79 -10.96 -4.12
CA LEU A 262 -1.59 -9.69 -4.84
C LEU A 262 -1.94 -9.79 -6.33
N ARG A 263 -2.69 -10.82 -6.71
CA ARG A 263 -3.05 -11.07 -8.10
C ARG A 263 -3.84 -9.93 -8.76
N ALA A 264 -4.73 -9.29 -7.99
CA ALA A 264 -5.54 -8.17 -8.50
C ALA A 264 -4.77 -6.84 -8.57
N SER A 265 -3.64 -6.72 -7.86
CA SER A 265 -2.86 -5.49 -7.76
C SER A 265 -1.37 -5.82 -7.57
N PRO A 266 -0.72 -6.43 -8.57
CA PRO A 266 0.66 -6.88 -8.43
C PRO A 266 1.66 -5.74 -8.20
N LEU A 267 1.37 -4.54 -8.72
CA LEU A 267 2.16 -3.34 -8.46
C LEU A 267 2.27 -3.02 -6.98
N TYR A 268 1.24 -3.33 -6.16
CA TYR A 268 1.30 -3.11 -4.72
C TYR A 268 2.51 -3.81 -4.09
N GLY A 269 2.75 -5.07 -4.43
CA GLY A 269 3.91 -5.81 -3.92
C GLY A 269 5.23 -5.33 -4.50
N VAL A 270 5.30 -5.23 -5.83
CA VAL A 270 6.56 -4.96 -6.55
C VAL A 270 7.06 -3.54 -6.31
N MET A 271 6.15 -2.56 -6.18
CA MET A 271 6.48 -1.15 -6.04
C MET A 271 6.58 -0.67 -4.59
N HIS A 272 6.11 -1.47 -3.63
CA HIS A 272 5.90 -0.99 -2.25
C HIS A 272 7.16 -0.43 -1.58
N GLU A 273 8.33 -1.03 -1.80
CA GLU A 273 9.58 -0.47 -1.29
C GLU A 273 10.05 0.75 -2.10
N ALA A 274 9.85 0.76 -3.41
CA ALA A 274 10.31 1.84 -4.29
C ALA A 274 9.61 3.19 -4.05
N ILE A 275 8.44 3.18 -3.40
CA ILE A 275 7.73 4.43 -3.04
C ILE A 275 8.46 5.24 -1.96
N TYR A 276 9.40 4.64 -1.23
CA TYR A 276 10.23 5.29 -0.21
C TYR A 276 11.64 5.62 -0.70
N ALA A 277 12.01 5.17 -1.91
CA ALA A 277 13.36 5.33 -2.45
C ALA A 277 13.48 6.60 -3.30
N GLN A 278 14.55 7.33 -3.10
CA GLN A 278 14.99 8.44 -3.96
C GLN A 278 16.51 8.56 -3.85
N ALA A 279 17.17 9.22 -4.79
CA ALA A 279 18.63 9.28 -4.85
C ALA A 279 19.25 9.84 -3.55
N SER A 280 18.61 10.84 -2.93
CA SER A 280 19.09 11.45 -1.68
C SER A 280 18.98 10.53 -0.46
N THR A 281 18.06 9.56 -0.45
CA THR A 281 17.90 8.59 0.66
C THR A 281 18.54 7.23 0.37
N GLY A 282 18.83 6.93 -0.88
CA GLY A 282 19.49 5.70 -1.32
C GLY A 282 18.53 4.52 -1.54
N ALA A 283 19.13 3.36 -1.82
CA ALA A 283 18.40 2.13 -2.08
C ALA A 283 17.76 1.57 -0.81
N THR A 284 16.53 1.09 -0.90
CA THR A 284 15.85 0.44 0.24
C THR A 284 16.46 -0.92 0.55
N ALA A 285 16.91 -1.67 -0.46
CA ALA A 285 17.48 -3.01 -0.32
C ALA A 285 16.64 -3.93 0.59
N TRP A 286 15.32 -3.91 0.38
CA TRP A 286 14.35 -4.63 1.20
C TRP A 286 14.38 -4.19 2.68
N SER A 287 14.21 -2.89 2.91
CA SER A 287 14.26 -2.27 4.25
C SER A 287 13.35 -2.98 5.26
N ALA A 288 12.09 -3.28 4.90
CA ALA A 288 11.20 -4.01 5.79
C ALA A 288 11.77 -5.36 6.23
N HIS A 289 12.40 -6.09 5.30
CA HIS A 289 13.02 -7.39 5.59
C HIS A 289 14.24 -7.27 6.50
N ARG A 290 15.12 -6.30 6.24
CA ARG A 290 16.34 -6.09 7.02
C ARG A 290 16.01 -5.60 8.44
N VAL A 291 15.15 -4.59 8.54
CA VAL A 291 14.73 -3.98 9.81
C VAL A 291 13.98 -4.99 10.69
N ARG A 292 13.25 -5.96 10.12
CA ARG A 292 12.64 -7.04 10.90
C ARG A 292 13.63 -7.74 11.82
N GLY A 293 14.89 -7.84 11.42
CA GLY A 293 15.95 -8.44 12.24
C GLY A 293 16.19 -7.74 13.59
N GLU A 294 15.80 -6.47 13.71
CA GLU A 294 15.90 -5.66 14.92
C GLU A 294 14.74 -5.96 15.91
N PHE A 295 13.68 -6.63 15.45
CA PHE A 295 12.44 -6.90 16.20
C PHE A 295 12.24 -8.41 16.38
N LEU A 296 12.74 -8.95 17.49
CA LEU A 296 12.75 -10.39 17.76
C LEU A 296 11.36 -11.04 17.67
N GLN A 297 10.33 -10.33 18.16
CA GLN A 297 8.93 -10.79 18.13
C GLN A 297 8.36 -10.94 16.71
N PHE A 298 8.96 -10.31 15.69
CA PHE A 298 8.58 -10.47 14.30
C PHE A 298 9.44 -11.47 13.53
N ARG A 299 10.44 -12.08 14.16
CA ARG A 299 11.16 -13.19 13.53
C ARG A 299 10.16 -14.30 13.21
N LEU A 300 10.31 -14.93 12.07
CA LEU A 300 9.66 -16.21 11.81
C LEU A 300 10.49 -17.25 12.56
N PRO A 301 9.94 -17.93 13.57
CA PRO A 301 10.59 -19.13 14.05
C PRO A 301 10.70 -20.09 12.87
N ASP A 302 11.78 -20.83 12.77
CA ASP A 302 11.87 -21.93 11.82
C ASP A 302 10.95 -23.06 12.31
N LEU A 303 9.68 -22.94 11.93
CA LEU A 303 8.64 -23.89 12.31
C LEU A 303 8.87 -25.27 11.64
N ALA A 304 9.76 -25.33 10.64
CA ALA A 304 10.13 -26.57 9.96
C ALA A 304 11.04 -27.47 10.81
N GLU A 305 11.69 -26.95 11.84
CA GLU A 305 12.59 -27.70 12.73
C GLU A 305 11.94 -28.03 14.09
N GLY A 306 10.75 -28.56 14.09
CA GLY A 306 10.17 -29.24 15.27
C GLY A 306 9.77 -28.34 16.45
N GLY A 307 9.31 -27.13 16.20
CA GLY A 307 8.71 -26.25 17.23
C GLY A 307 9.72 -25.54 18.14
N ALA A 308 11.01 -25.73 17.95
CA ALA A 308 12.05 -25.09 18.77
C ALA A 308 12.00 -23.54 18.66
N GLY A 309 11.63 -22.98 17.52
CA GLY A 309 11.53 -21.54 17.32
C GLY A 309 10.35 -20.89 18.05
N GLU A 310 9.20 -21.58 18.15
CA GLU A 310 8.05 -21.11 18.92
C GLU A 310 8.37 -21.10 20.42
N ALA A 311 8.92 -22.22 20.91
CA ALA A 311 9.32 -22.35 22.31
C ALA A 311 10.41 -21.32 22.70
N ALA A 312 11.31 -20.99 21.77
CA ALA A 312 12.30 -19.95 22.00
C ALA A 312 11.65 -18.55 22.11
N LEU A 313 10.72 -18.21 21.23
CA LEU A 313 9.99 -16.94 21.32
C LEU A 313 9.13 -16.84 22.57
N GLU A 314 8.45 -17.92 22.95
CA GLU A 314 7.67 -18.00 24.21
C GLU A 314 8.58 -17.89 25.43
N ALA A 315 9.75 -18.56 25.44
CA ALA A 315 10.73 -18.48 26.50
C ALA A 315 11.32 -17.08 26.67
N GLU A 316 11.44 -16.31 25.55
CA GLU A 316 11.86 -14.93 25.55
C GLU A 316 10.70 -13.96 25.87
N GLY A 317 9.49 -14.46 26.16
CA GLY A 317 8.31 -13.64 26.44
C GLY A 317 7.69 -12.98 25.21
N HIS A 318 8.00 -13.48 24.01
CA HIS A 318 7.45 -12.97 22.76
C HIS A 318 6.27 -13.86 22.31
N GLY A 319 5.06 -13.29 22.31
CA GLY A 319 3.87 -13.91 21.75
C GLY A 319 3.83 -13.88 20.23
N PHE A 320 2.77 -14.44 19.65
CA PHE A 320 2.52 -14.38 18.20
C PHE A 320 2.40 -12.94 17.71
N ARG A 321 2.96 -12.64 16.54
CA ARG A 321 2.78 -11.34 15.89
C ARG A 321 2.40 -11.51 14.42
N PHE A 322 1.29 -10.90 14.05
CA PHE A 322 0.97 -10.64 12.66
C PHE A 322 1.84 -9.48 12.14
N THR A 323 2.25 -9.53 10.88
CA THR A 323 3.00 -8.43 10.26
C THR A 323 2.04 -7.35 9.76
N GLY A 324 2.55 -6.13 9.63
CA GLY A 324 1.81 -5.03 9.00
C GLY A 324 1.99 -4.99 7.48
N GLU A 325 2.01 -3.79 6.94
CA GLU A 325 2.28 -3.52 5.52
C GLU A 325 3.80 -3.58 5.27
N HIS A 326 4.36 -4.76 5.45
CA HIS A 326 5.79 -5.03 5.28
C HIS A 326 5.98 -5.99 4.11
N MET A 327 6.64 -5.53 3.06
CA MET A 327 6.97 -6.38 1.92
C MET A 327 8.31 -7.08 2.11
N TYR A 328 8.35 -8.35 1.74
CA TYR A 328 9.53 -9.19 1.91
C TYR A 328 9.94 -9.83 0.59
N PRO A 329 11.24 -10.05 0.32
CA PRO A 329 11.69 -10.64 -0.95
C PRO A 329 11.12 -12.05 -1.19
N TRP A 330 10.87 -12.83 -0.13
CA TRP A 330 10.26 -14.16 -0.27
C TRP A 330 8.81 -14.12 -0.76
N GLN A 331 8.03 -13.07 -0.42
CA GLN A 331 6.67 -12.88 -0.93
C GLN A 331 6.64 -12.77 -2.44
N MET A 332 7.65 -12.10 -3.02
CA MET A 332 7.77 -11.98 -4.47
C MET A 332 7.89 -13.35 -5.15
N ARG A 333 8.43 -14.35 -4.47
CA ARG A 333 8.63 -15.69 -5.01
C ARG A 333 7.50 -16.67 -4.66
N GLU A 334 6.82 -16.45 -3.55
CA GLU A 334 5.71 -17.31 -3.09
C GLU A 334 4.36 -16.95 -3.74
N ASP A 335 4.15 -15.70 -4.15
CA ASP A 335 2.92 -15.29 -4.83
C ASP A 335 3.06 -15.48 -6.35
N PRO A 336 2.21 -16.33 -6.98
CA PRO A 336 2.32 -16.61 -8.42
C PRO A 336 2.15 -15.39 -9.31
N ALA A 337 1.47 -14.36 -8.84
CA ALA A 337 1.29 -13.12 -9.59
C ALA A 337 2.55 -12.23 -9.55
N LEU A 338 3.43 -12.43 -8.57
CA LEU A 338 4.66 -11.65 -8.39
C LEU A 338 5.90 -12.42 -8.84
N ALA A 339 5.89 -13.75 -8.75
CA ALA A 339 7.06 -14.59 -9.01
C ALA A 339 7.78 -14.30 -10.34
N PRO A 340 7.07 -14.03 -11.45
CA PRO A 340 7.73 -13.67 -12.70
C PRO A 340 8.49 -12.33 -12.67
N MET A 341 8.21 -11.48 -11.70
CA MET A 341 8.79 -10.13 -11.53
C MET A 341 9.76 -10.05 -10.34
N ALA A 342 10.02 -11.16 -9.65
CA ALA A 342 10.79 -11.18 -8.40
C ALA A 342 12.21 -10.62 -8.56
N ASP A 343 12.91 -11.01 -9.63
CA ASP A 343 14.26 -10.52 -9.89
C ASP A 343 14.27 -9.02 -10.28
N ALA A 344 13.23 -8.56 -10.95
CA ALA A 344 13.08 -7.13 -11.24
C ALA A 344 12.79 -6.32 -9.95
N ALA A 345 12.01 -6.87 -9.03
CA ALA A 345 11.76 -6.26 -7.72
C ALA A 345 13.04 -6.18 -6.87
N ASP A 346 13.90 -7.22 -6.91
CA ASP A 346 15.20 -7.19 -6.25
C ASP A 346 16.11 -6.08 -6.81
N LEU A 347 16.15 -5.93 -8.14
CA LEU A 347 16.91 -4.88 -8.80
C LEU A 347 16.37 -3.49 -8.47
N LEU A 348 15.04 -3.32 -8.45
CA LEU A 348 14.40 -2.05 -8.10
C LEU A 348 14.68 -1.67 -6.63
N ALA A 349 14.61 -2.63 -5.71
CA ALA A 349 14.94 -2.41 -4.31
C ALA A 349 16.42 -2.06 -4.08
N ALA A 350 17.33 -2.54 -4.96
CA ALA A 350 18.76 -2.26 -4.90
C ALA A 350 19.16 -0.96 -5.62
N ASP A 351 18.24 -0.30 -6.31
CA ASP A 351 18.54 0.91 -7.09
C ASP A 351 18.67 2.14 -6.17
N ALA A 352 19.90 2.64 -6.05
CA ALA A 352 20.21 3.87 -5.30
C ALA A 352 20.10 5.15 -6.15
N ALA A 353 19.80 5.02 -7.46
CA ALA A 353 19.77 6.13 -8.39
C ALA A 353 18.35 6.50 -8.85
N LEU A 354 17.33 5.98 -8.15
CA LEU A 354 15.94 6.35 -8.45
C LEU A 354 15.75 7.86 -8.34
N PRO A 355 14.99 8.50 -9.26
CA PRO A 355 14.75 9.94 -9.24
C PRO A 355 14.24 10.45 -7.90
N GLU A 356 14.53 11.73 -7.61
CA GLU A 356 13.98 12.41 -6.42
C GLU A 356 12.46 12.48 -6.52
N LEU A 357 11.80 12.11 -5.42
CA LEU A 357 10.36 12.22 -5.26
C LEU A 357 9.99 13.56 -4.62
N TYR A 358 10.81 14.01 -3.68
CA TYR A 358 10.56 15.19 -2.86
C TYR A 358 11.80 16.08 -2.78
N SER A 359 11.59 17.39 -2.85
CA SER A 359 12.57 18.40 -2.45
C SER A 359 12.12 19.05 -1.15
N ALA A 360 12.89 18.87 -0.08
CA ALA A 360 12.60 19.51 1.20
C ALA A 360 12.59 21.05 1.10
N GLU A 361 13.45 21.62 0.23
CA GLU A 361 13.49 23.06 -0.04
C GLU A 361 12.21 23.53 -0.72
N ALA A 362 11.76 22.82 -1.76
CA ALA A 362 10.52 23.16 -2.46
C ALA A 362 9.30 23.06 -1.53
N LEU A 363 9.25 22.02 -0.70
CA LEU A 363 8.17 21.85 0.28
C LEU A 363 8.20 22.93 1.37
N ALA A 364 9.37 23.34 1.85
CA ALA A 364 9.50 24.45 2.81
C ALA A 364 9.05 25.79 2.22
N ALA A 365 9.13 25.94 0.89
CA ALA A 365 8.64 27.12 0.17
C ALA A 365 7.18 26.99 -0.29
N ASN A 366 6.45 25.96 0.16
CA ASN A 366 5.07 25.72 -0.25
C ASN A 366 4.15 26.89 0.13
N THR A 367 3.35 27.35 -0.84
CA THR A 367 2.32 28.39 -0.65
C THR A 367 0.92 27.90 -1.02
N VAL A 368 0.80 26.66 -1.46
CA VAL A 368 -0.50 26.06 -1.77
C VAL A 368 -1.25 25.79 -0.46
N PRO A 369 -2.48 26.33 -0.28
CA PRO A 369 -3.30 26.02 0.88
C PRO A 369 -3.48 24.50 1.01
N SER A 370 -3.00 23.94 2.12
CA SER A 370 -2.92 22.48 2.28
C SER A 370 -3.35 22.04 3.66
N ALA A 371 -4.09 20.93 3.76
CA ALA A 371 -4.50 20.33 5.02
C ALA A 371 -4.37 18.81 5.01
N ALA A 372 -4.03 18.24 6.16
CA ALA A 372 -3.84 16.80 6.30
C ALA A 372 -4.50 16.23 7.55
N TRP A 373 -5.18 15.09 7.40
CA TRP A 373 -5.51 14.21 8.49
C TRP A 373 -4.32 13.31 8.83
N ILE A 374 -3.88 13.35 10.08
CA ILE A 374 -2.82 12.51 10.64
C ILE A 374 -3.42 11.65 11.75
N TYR A 375 -3.26 10.33 11.66
CA TYR A 375 -3.83 9.40 12.63
C TYR A 375 -2.74 8.87 13.56
N THR A 376 -2.91 9.07 14.85
CA THR A 376 -1.93 8.63 15.87
C THR A 376 -1.75 7.11 15.88
N PRO A 377 -2.81 6.27 15.74
CA PRO A 377 -2.67 4.82 15.72
C PRO A 377 -2.36 4.24 14.32
N ASP A 378 -1.85 5.05 13.40
CA ASP A 378 -1.52 4.59 12.04
C ASP A 378 -0.29 3.68 12.07
N MET A 379 -0.47 2.41 11.68
CA MET A 379 0.62 1.43 11.61
C MET A 379 1.29 1.34 10.23
N PHE A 380 0.85 2.17 9.26
CA PHE A 380 1.36 2.19 7.89
C PHE A 380 2.18 3.44 7.61
N VAL A 381 1.64 4.60 7.97
CA VAL A 381 2.30 5.89 7.80
C VAL A 381 2.55 6.51 9.17
N PRO A 382 3.81 6.49 9.68
CA PRO A 382 4.11 6.91 11.04
C PRO A 382 3.72 8.37 11.30
N HIS A 383 2.84 8.60 12.29
CA HIS A 383 2.30 9.93 12.59
C HIS A 383 3.39 10.96 12.89
N SER A 384 4.46 10.57 13.59
CA SER A 384 5.57 11.48 13.92
C SER A 384 6.33 11.96 12.69
N MET A 385 6.43 11.14 11.64
CA MET A 385 7.01 11.54 10.35
C MET A 385 6.04 12.44 9.58
N SER A 386 4.75 12.12 9.60
CA SER A 386 3.71 12.94 8.99
C SER A 386 3.66 14.34 9.61
N GLU A 387 3.79 14.45 10.93
CA GLU A 387 3.84 15.76 11.61
C GLU A 387 5.05 16.58 11.19
N ARG A 388 6.23 15.97 11.08
CA ARG A 388 7.44 16.67 10.60
C ARG A 388 7.30 17.16 9.17
N THR A 389 6.73 16.34 8.29
CA THR A 389 6.50 16.74 6.89
C THR A 389 5.45 17.85 6.80
N ALA A 390 4.38 17.77 7.59
CA ALA A 390 3.38 18.82 7.65
C ALA A 390 3.98 20.15 8.15
N GLU A 391 4.82 20.11 9.18
CA GLU A 391 5.51 21.29 9.70
C GLU A 391 6.46 21.88 8.65
N LEU A 392 7.27 21.04 7.98
CA LEU A 392 8.19 21.46 6.92
C LEU A 392 7.46 22.16 5.78
N ALA A 393 6.32 21.61 5.34
CA ALA A 393 5.60 22.09 4.16
C ALA A 393 4.47 23.10 4.49
N GLY A 394 4.33 23.53 5.75
CA GLY A 394 3.28 24.47 6.15
C GLY A 394 1.87 23.92 5.95
N ILE A 395 1.67 22.60 6.11
CA ILE A 395 0.38 21.92 5.92
C ILE A 395 -0.40 21.96 7.24
N GLU A 396 -1.65 22.42 7.19
CA GLU A 396 -2.55 22.41 8.36
C GLU A 396 -2.83 20.98 8.82
N ARG A 397 -2.66 20.73 10.13
CA ARG A 397 -2.74 19.40 10.72
C ARG A 397 -4.04 19.18 11.46
N ILE A 398 -4.77 18.12 11.10
CA ILE A 398 -5.92 17.61 11.84
C ILE A 398 -5.52 16.27 12.43
N VAL A 399 -5.10 16.27 13.68
CA VAL A 399 -4.63 15.05 14.37
C VAL A 399 -5.79 14.33 15.02
N SER A 400 -5.86 13.00 14.89
CA SER A 400 -6.89 12.18 15.50
C SER A 400 -6.33 10.91 16.13
N THR A 401 -6.86 10.57 17.31
CA THR A 401 -6.63 9.31 18.02
C THR A 401 -7.75 8.28 17.82
N GLU A 402 -8.86 8.70 17.20
CA GLU A 402 -10.08 7.89 17.06
C GLU A 402 -10.16 7.16 15.73
N PHE A 403 -9.50 7.71 14.69
CA PHE A 403 -9.56 7.18 13.34
C PHE A 403 -8.33 6.36 13.01
N HIS A 404 -8.52 5.42 12.06
CA HIS A 404 -7.49 4.57 11.51
C HIS A 404 -7.17 4.95 10.06
N HIS A 405 -6.20 4.29 9.47
CA HIS A 405 -5.66 4.57 8.14
C HIS A 405 -6.72 4.72 7.02
N ASP A 406 -7.81 3.98 7.09
CA ASP A 406 -8.90 3.99 6.09
C ASP A 406 -10.01 5.01 6.38
N ALA A 407 -9.76 6.00 7.23
CA ALA A 407 -10.80 6.90 7.73
C ALA A 407 -11.46 7.76 6.66
N LEU A 408 -10.81 8.06 5.54
CA LEU A 408 -11.47 8.75 4.43
C LEU A 408 -12.74 8.00 3.99
N HIS A 409 -12.68 6.67 3.99
CA HIS A 409 -13.79 5.81 3.58
C HIS A 409 -14.74 5.48 4.73
N SER A 410 -14.23 5.25 5.94
CA SER A 410 -15.01 4.84 7.11
C SER A 410 -15.56 6.00 7.94
N GLY A 411 -14.91 7.16 7.92
CA GLY A 411 -15.26 8.34 8.71
C GLY A 411 -16.39 9.21 8.14
N GLY A 412 -16.81 8.93 6.91
CA GLY A 412 -17.92 9.60 6.26
C GLY A 412 -17.66 11.05 5.81
N PRO A 413 -18.73 11.85 5.58
CA PRO A 413 -18.67 13.19 5.01
C PRO A 413 -17.74 14.16 5.75
N LYS A 414 -17.75 14.10 7.08
CA LYS A 414 -16.96 15.02 7.93
C LYS A 414 -15.46 15.03 7.65
N MET A 415 -14.94 13.96 7.03
CA MET A 415 -13.52 13.86 6.75
C MET A 415 -13.08 14.92 5.74
N ILE A 416 -13.82 15.07 4.64
CA ILE A 416 -13.51 16.07 3.62
C ILE A 416 -13.96 17.47 4.04
N GLU A 417 -15.09 17.60 4.77
CA GLU A 417 -15.56 18.90 5.28
C GLU A 417 -14.51 19.59 6.15
N LYS A 418 -13.86 18.84 7.06
CA LYS A 418 -12.83 19.41 7.93
C LYS A 418 -11.56 19.80 7.16
N LEU A 419 -11.14 19.03 6.14
CA LEU A 419 -10.00 19.38 5.29
C LEU A 419 -10.28 20.70 4.54
N ILE A 420 -11.46 20.81 3.92
CA ILE A 420 -11.86 22.03 3.20
C ILE A 420 -11.92 23.23 4.16
N ALA A 421 -12.50 23.05 5.35
CA ALA A 421 -12.60 24.13 6.33
C ALA A 421 -11.24 24.57 6.90
N ALA A 422 -10.24 23.71 6.89
CA ALA A 422 -8.89 24.01 7.40
C ALA A 422 -8.07 24.92 6.46
N VAL A 423 -8.42 24.98 5.18
CA VAL A 423 -7.68 25.78 4.16
C VAL A 423 -8.45 27.03 3.71
N ARG A 424 -9.69 27.20 4.16
CA ARG A 424 -10.59 28.34 3.84
C ARG A 424 -10.88 29.19 5.06
#